data_38fb5ceb82356d570ed2f0fb222b3cd2
#
_entry.id   38fb5ceb82356d570ed2f0fb222b3cd2
#
_cell.length_a   1.000
_cell.length_b   1.000
_cell.length_c   1.000
_cell.angle_alpha   90.00
_cell.angle_beta   90.00
_cell.angle_gamma   90.00
#
_symmetry.space_group_name_H-M   'P 1'
#
loop_
_entity.id
_entity.type
_entity.pdbx_description
1 polymer ?
#
loop_
_entity_poly.entity_id
_entity_poly.type
_entity_poly.pdbx_seq_one_letter_code
_entity_poly.pdbx_strand_id
1 'polypeptide(L)'
;MGTPEAKYAAFEEKVKRTVYLDNISPQVTETVVRTALSQFGTVKNVQFIRNYVESRNIPQSALVEMENLRQADVIVSELAQLPFMMSGMPRPVRARRAEVEMFDDRPAEPGRGISCRWLEPNDPDFQVAQKLKRLTRKHAAEASFVLEQQLQEEENLAKQQNEALQANYKKYDMLDRVIADGTVKCLANTKV
;
A
#
# COMPACT_ATOMS: atom_id res chain seq x y z
N MET A 1 -33.69 12.15 -0.22
CA MET A 1 -32.76 11.13 -0.73
C MET A 1 -32.19 11.67 -2.03
N GLY A 2 -30.87 11.90 -2.11
CA GLY A 2 -30.25 12.43 -3.34
C GLY A 2 -30.27 11.41 -4.47
N THR A 3 -30.33 11.90 -5.72
CA THR A 3 -30.21 11.07 -6.92
C THR A 3 -28.86 10.32 -6.92
N PRO A 4 -28.78 9.16 -7.58
CA PRO A 4 -27.51 8.42 -7.71
C PRO A 4 -26.37 9.29 -8.26
N GLU A 5 -26.68 10.18 -9.19
CA GLU A 5 -25.75 11.16 -9.77
C GLU A 5 -25.21 12.15 -8.75
N ALA A 6 -26.09 12.70 -7.89
CA ALA A 6 -25.67 13.62 -6.84
C ALA A 6 -24.78 12.95 -5.78
N LYS A 7 -25.06 11.68 -5.47
CA LYS A 7 -24.22 10.89 -4.54
C LYS A 7 -22.83 10.63 -5.13
N TYR A 8 -22.77 10.31 -6.42
CA TYR A 8 -21.50 10.06 -7.10
C TYR A 8 -20.68 11.33 -7.23
N ALA A 9 -21.30 12.47 -7.59
CA ALA A 9 -20.63 13.77 -7.64
C ALA A 9 -20.06 14.19 -6.26
N ALA A 10 -20.83 14.00 -5.19
CA ALA A 10 -20.36 14.28 -3.83
C ALA A 10 -19.19 13.37 -3.42
N PHE A 11 -19.20 12.11 -3.87
CA PHE A 11 -18.10 11.20 -3.67
C PHE A 11 -16.84 11.61 -4.45
N GLU A 12 -16.97 12.03 -5.72
CA GLU A 12 -15.82 12.54 -6.48
C GLU A 12 -15.20 13.78 -5.83
N GLU A 13 -16.02 14.68 -5.28
CA GLU A 13 -15.49 15.81 -4.51
C GLU A 13 -14.77 15.36 -3.23
N LYS A 14 -15.27 14.32 -2.54
CA LYS A 14 -14.60 13.71 -1.41
C LYS A 14 -13.23 13.15 -1.82
N VAL A 15 -13.16 12.42 -2.93
CA VAL A 15 -11.92 11.87 -3.46
C VAL A 15 -10.89 12.96 -3.75
N LYS A 16 -11.31 14.04 -4.44
CA LYS A 16 -10.42 15.15 -4.79
C LYS A 16 -9.77 15.83 -3.58
N ARG A 17 -10.48 15.92 -2.46
CA ARG A 17 -9.97 16.54 -1.21
C ARG A 17 -9.32 15.53 -0.25
N THR A 18 -9.19 14.28 -0.65
CA THR A 18 -8.57 13.22 0.15
C THR A 18 -7.14 12.98 -0.31
N VAL A 19 -6.23 12.85 0.65
CA VAL A 19 -4.83 12.51 0.45
C VAL A 19 -4.59 11.09 0.91
N TYR A 20 -3.93 10.31 0.10
CA TYR A 20 -3.41 9.00 0.48
C TYR A 20 -2.02 9.18 1.10
N LEU A 21 -1.88 8.74 2.33
CA LEU A 21 -0.60 8.71 3.04
C LEU A 21 -0.08 7.29 3.09
N ASP A 22 1.19 7.13 2.76
CA ASP A 22 1.89 5.85 2.77
C ASP A 22 3.08 5.88 3.72
N ASN A 23 3.58 4.69 4.07
CA ASN A 23 4.72 4.53 4.95
C ASN A 23 4.51 5.08 6.37
N ILE A 24 3.28 4.92 6.87
CA ILE A 24 2.90 5.33 8.23
C ILE A 24 3.38 4.25 9.22
N SER A 25 3.90 4.69 10.37
CA SER A 25 4.22 3.75 11.45
C SER A 25 2.98 3.06 11.99
N PRO A 26 3.08 1.77 12.33
CA PRO A 26 2.02 1.04 13.01
C PRO A 26 1.56 1.64 14.34
N GLN A 27 2.38 2.48 14.96
CA GLN A 27 2.08 3.14 16.23
C GLN A 27 1.33 4.47 16.07
N VAL A 28 1.19 4.95 14.83
CA VAL A 28 0.51 6.21 14.55
C VAL A 28 -1.00 6.03 14.70
N THR A 29 -1.59 6.85 15.56
CA THR A 29 -3.02 6.91 15.78
C THR A 29 -3.66 8.02 14.94
N GLU A 30 -4.98 8.00 14.84
CA GLU A 30 -5.74 9.06 14.17
C GLU A 30 -5.43 10.45 14.73
N THR A 31 -5.31 10.58 16.05
CA THR A 31 -4.98 11.84 16.71
C THR A 31 -3.61 12.37 16.30
N VAL A 32 -2.61 11.49 16.14
CA VAL A 32 -1.27 11.87 15.68
C VAL A 32 -1.33 12.38 14.24
N VAL A 33 -2.06 11.69 13.35
CA VAL A 33 -2.24 12.14 11.96
C VAL A 33 -2.92 13.51 11.91
N ARG A 34 -4.01 13.69 12.68
CA ARG A 34 -4.72 14.98 12.75
C ARG A 34 -3.82 16.10 13.24
N THR A 35 -3.07 15.87 14.31
CA THR A 35 -2.14 16.87 14.86
C THR A 35 -1.01 17.19 13.89
N ALA A 36 -0.42 16.19 13.27
CA ALA A 36 0.69 16.39 12.34
C ALA A 36 0.27 17.16 11.07
N LEU A 37 -0.94 16.93 10.57
CA LEU A 37 -1.45 17.60 9.38
C LEU A 37 -2.19 18.91 9.67
N SER A 38 -2.46 19.25 10.93
CA SER A 38 -3.14 20.49 11.31
C SER A 38 -2.42 21.76 10.84
N GLN A 39 -1.11 21.69 10.64
CA GLN A 39 -0.32 22.80 10.07
C GLN A 39 -0.67 23.12 8.60
N PHE A 40 -1.23 22.16 7.87
CA PHE A 40 -1.63 22.34 6.46
C PHE A 40 -3.12 22.66 6.31
N GLY A 41 -3.91 22.39 7.33
CA GLY A 41 -5.34 22.64 7.32
C GLY A 41 -6.16 21.75 8.24
N THR A 42 -7.48 21.82 8.08
CA THR A 42 -8.43 21.06 8.89
C THR A 42 -8.65 19.67 8.32
N VAL A 43 -8.33 18.65 9.12
CA VAL A 43 -8.59 17.25 8.79
C VAL A 43 -10.03 16.88 9.17
N LYS A 44 -10.85 16.50 8.21
CA LYS A 44 -12.24 16.04 8.44
C LYS A 44 -12.28 14.60 8.93
N ASN A 45 -11.64 13.71 8.20
CA ASN A 45 -11.68 12.29 8.46
C ASN A 45 -10.33 11.63 8.21
N VAL A 46 -10.02 10.58 8.97
CA VAL A 46 -8.84 9.73 8.79
C VAL A 46 -9.29 8.29 8.77
N GLN A 47 -9.04 7.59 7.68
CA GLN A 47 -9.37 6.19 7.51
C GLN A 47 -8.10 5.41 7.23
N PHE A 48 -7.70 4.53 8.14
CA PHE A 48 -6.58 3.63 7.92
C PHE A 48 -6.97 2.51 6.96
N ILE A 49 -6.11 2.24 5.98
CA ILE A 49 -6.30 1.15 5.02
C ILE A 49 -5.76 -0.13 5.65
N ARG A 50 -6.57 -1.19 5.61
CA ARG A 50 -6.18 -2.51 6.11
C ARG A 50 -5.13 -3.12 5.20
N ASN A 51 -4.07 -3.63 5.80
CA ASN A 51 -3.07 -4.39 5.08
C ASN A 51 -3.51 -5.87 5.02
N TYR A 52 -3.84 -6.35 3.82
CA TYR A 52 -4.27 -7.73 3.60
C TYR A 52 -3.11 -8.66 3.20
N VAL A 53 -1.93 -8.10 2.95
CA VAL A 53 -0.76 -8.84 2.46
C VAL A 53 0.07 -9.41 3.62
N GLU A 54 0.16 -8.67 4.71
CA GLU A 54 0.89 -9.11 5.88
C GLU A 54 0.01 -9.87 6.87
N SER A 55 0.56 -10.89 7.50
CA SER A 55 -0.12 -11.68 8.55
C SER A 55 -0.48 -10.84 9.79
N ARG A 56 0.21 -9.73 10.02
CA ARG A 56 -0.14 -8.71 11.00
C ARG A 56 -0.94 -7.64 10.30
N ASN A 57 -2.23 -7.58 10.59
CA ASN A 57 -3.15 -6.59 10.02
C ASN A 57 -2.91 -5.19 10.63
N ILE A 58 -1.69 -4.67 10.42
CA ILE A 58 -1.27 -3.37 10.93
C ILE A 58 -1.32 -2.40 9.75
N PRO A 59 -2.18 -1.36 9.79
CA PRO A 59 -2.26 -0.39 8.71
C PRO A 59 -0.96 0.41 8.60
N GLN A 60 -0.42 0.48 7.40
CA GLN A 60 0.75 1.29 7.06
C GLN A 60 0.40 2.48 6.18
N SER A 61 -0.85 2.60 5.80
CA SER A 61 -1.37 3.67 4.94
C SER A 61 -2.72 4.17 5.42
N ALA A 62 -3.05 5.40 5.08
CA ALA A 62 -4.30 6.03 5.46
C ALA A 62 -4.81 6.97 4.37
N LEU A 63 -6.14 7.09 4.29
CA LEU A 63 -6.85 8.12 3.55
C LEU A 63 -7.20 9.25 4.52
N VAL A 64 -6.74 10.46 4.21
CA VAL A 64 -7.00 11.66 5.02
C VAL A 64 -7.83 12.64 4.22
N GLU A 65 -9.07 12.85 4.64
CA GLU A 65 -9.97 13.81 4.03
C GLU A 65 -9.73 15.20 4.64
N MET A 66 -9.35 16.15 3.80
CA MET A 66 -9.17 17.55 4.17
C MET A 66 -10.49 18.33 3.98
N GLU A 67 -10.58 19.50 4.57
CA GLU A 67 -11.73 20.37 4.39
C GLU A 67 -11.84 20.87 2.95
N ASN A 68 -10.70 21.23 2.35
CA ASN A 68 -10.62 21.85 1.03
C ASN A 68 -9.63 21.13 0.12
N LEU A 69 -9.91 21.15 -1.19
CA LEU A 69 -9.00 20.62 -2.22
C LEU A 69 -7.61 21.29 -2.17
N ARG A 70 -7.54 22.61 -1.95
CA ARG A 70 -6.27 23.34 -1.88
C ARG A 70 -5.36 22.82 -0.77
N GLN A 71 -5.92 22.47 0.39
CA GLN A 71 -5.17 21.91 1.50
C GLN A 71 -4.59 20.52 1.14
N ALA A 72 -5.37 19.70 0.44
CA ALA A 72 -4.89 18.41 -0.05
C ALA A 72 -3.72 18.57 -1.04
N ASP A 73 -3.81 19.54 -1.95
CA ASP A 73 -2.75 19.84 -2.92
C ASP A 73 -1.47 20.34 -2.26
N VAL A 74 -1.59 21.20 -1.26
CA VAL A 74 -0.43 21.66 -0.47
C VAL A 74 0.26 20.52 0.22
N ILE A 75 -0.50 19.61 0.86
CA ILE A 75 0.09 18.43 1.52
C ILE A 75 0.86 17.57 0.52
N VAL A 76 0.27 17.28 -0.64
CA VAL A 76 0.93 16.45 -1.66
C VAL A 76 2.20 17.12 -2.19
N SER A 77 2.19 18.43 -2.41
CA SER A 77 3.35 19.16 -2.91
C SER A 77 4.47 19.30 -1.87
N GLU A 78 4.13 19.60 -0.62
CA GLU A 78 5.10 19.77 0.46
C GLU A 78 5.76 18.43 0.83
N LEU A 79 4.99 17.36 0.98
CA LEU A 79 5.52 16.05 1.31
C LEU A 79 6.29 15.38 0.14
N ALA A 80 6.11 15.87 -1.08
CA ALA A 80 6.93 15.45 -2.22
C ALA A 80 8.32 16.13 -2.24
N GLN A 81 8.42 17.36 -1.71
CA GLN A 81 9.65 18.14 -1.73
C GLN A 81 10.46 17.98 -0.44
N LEU A 82 9.81 17.89 0.69
CA LEU A 82 10.42 17.83 2.01
C LEU A 82 10.10 16.51 2.72
N PRO A 83 11.09 15.85 3.33
CA PRO A 83 10.84 14.64 4.11
C PRO A 83 10.02 14.97 5.35
N PHE A 84 8.82 14.44 5.43
CA PHE A 84 7.90 14.63 6.56
C PHE A 84 7.93 13.41 7.48
N MET A 85 8.40 13.62 8.71
CA MET A 85 8.50 12.58 9.72
C MET A 85 7.30 12.63 10.66
N MET A 86 6.66 11.50 10.86
CA MET A 86 5.53 11.36 11.78
C MET A 86 5.90 10.42 12.92
N SER A 87 5.68 10.85 14.17
CA SER A 87 5.93 10.02 15.37
C SER A 87 7.37 9.52 15.54
N GLY A 88 8.38 10.31 15.13
CA GLY A 88 9.79 9.96 15.32
C GLY A 88 10.29 8.78 14.49
N MET A 89 9.54 8.35 13.50
CA MET A 89 9.95 7.27 12.61
C MET A 89 11.12 7.68 11.72
N PRO A 90 12.08 6.77 11.47
CA PRO A 90 13.24 7.06 10.62
C PRO A 90 12.89 7.16 9.13
N ARG A 91 11.65 6.86 8.75
CA ARG A 91 11.20 6.89 7.36
C ARG A 91 10.22 8.03 7.14
N PRO A 92 10.38 8.82 6.07
CA PRO A 92 9.43 9.87 5.75
C PRO A 92 8.09 9.28 5.28
N VAL A 93 7.01 9.92 5.70
CA VAL A 93 5.67 9.65 5.19
C VAL A 93 5.57 10.21 3.77
N ARG A 94 4.95 9.46 2.88
CA ARG A 94 4.71 9.87 1.50
C ARG A 94 3.24 10.23 1.33
N ALA A 95 2.98 11.27 0.56
CA ALA A 95 1.65 11.70 0.23
C ALA A 95 1.41 11.68 -1.28
N ARG A 96 0.24 11.23 -1.69
CA ARG A 96 -0.25 11.33 -3.06
C ARG A 96 -1.75 11.56 -3.07
N ARG A 97 -2.30 11.97 -4.19
CA ARG A 97 -3.75 12.11 -4.33
C ARG A 97 -4.42 10.75 -4.17
N ALA A 98 -5.55 10.72 -3.50
CA ALA A 98 -6.36 9.51 -3.41
C ALA A 98 -7.01 9.21 -4.76
N GLU A 99 -7.15 7.92 -5.05
CA GLU A 99 -7.82 7.40 -6.24
C GLU A 99 -9.16 6.78 -5.84
N VAL A 100 -10.09 6.75 -6.76
CA VAL A 100 -11.47 6.27 -6.55
C VAL A 100 -11.49 4.81 -6.06
N GLU A 101 -10.55 4.01 -6.54
CA GLU A 101 -10.42 2.58 -6.20
C GLU A 101 -9.97 2.32 -4.76
N MET A 102 -9.41 3.32 -4.07
CA MET A 102 -8.93 3.20 -2.70
C MET A 102 -10.06 3.27 -1.65
N PHE A 103 -11.29 3.53 -2.08
CA PHE A 103 -12.43 3.71 -1.18
C PHE A 103 -13.36 2.51 -1.18
N ASP A 104 -13.57 1.93 -0.02
CA ASP A 104 -14.53 0.82 0.17
C ASP A 104 -15.99 1.28 0.03
N ASP A 105 -16.27 2.57 0.29
CA ASP A 105 -17.62 3.17 0.25
C ASP A 105 -17.98 3.80 -1.12
N ARG A 106 -17.30 3.39 -2.18
CA ARG A 106 -17.56 3.87 -3.54
C ARG A 106 -18.99 3.61 -3.96
N PRO A 107 -19.77 4.64 -4.30
CA PRO A 107 -21.09 4.46 -4.88
C PRO A 107 -21.02 3.90 -6.31
N ALA A 108 -22.07 3.23 -6.74
CA ALA A 108 -22.17 2.76 -8.12
C ALA A 108 -22.14 3.95 -9.11
N GLU A 109 -21.37 3.82 -10.17
CA GLU A 109 -21.33 4.85 -11.23
C GLU A 109 -22.72 5.03 -11.86
N PRO A 110 -23.24 6.25 -11.91
CA PRO A 110 -24.51 6.51 -12.56
C PRO A 110 -24.39 6.22 -14.06
N GLY A 111 -25.39 5.55 -14.62
CA GLY A 111 -25.43 5.18 -16.04
C GLY A 111 -24.72 3.87 -16.41
N ARG A 112 -23.92 3.29 -15.53
CA ARG A 112 -23.29 1.99 -15.74
C ARG A 112 -24.12 0.85 -15.16
N GLY A 113 -25.32 0.68 -15.73
CA GLY A 113 -26.15 -0.48 -15.40
C GLY A 113 -25.54 -1.74 -16.01
N ILE A 114 -25.11 -2.68 -15.18
CA ILE A 114 -24.80 -4.04 -15.66
C ILE A 114 -26.14 -4.73 -15.89
N SER A 115 -26.60 -4.79 -17.14
CA SER A 115 -27.76 -5.59 -17.51
C SER A 115 -27.28 -7.01 -17.81
N CYS A 116 -27.70 -7.97 -16.96
CA CYS A 116 -27.48 -9.38 -17.24
C CYS A 116 -28.65 -9.93 -18.05
N ARG A 117 -28.36 -10.43 -19.26
CA ARG A 117 -29.29 -11.17 -20.07
C ARG A 117 -28.93 -12.67 -19.97
N TRP A 118 -29.90 -13.47 -19.60
CA TRP A 118 -29.74 -14.94 -19.69
C TRP A 118 -29.90 -15.36 -21.14
N LEU A 119 -28.89 -16.09 -21.65
CA LEU A 119 -28.91 -16.61 -23.01
C LEU A 119 -29.41 -18.07 -22.99
N GLU A 120 -30.40 -18.36 -23.81
CA GLU A 120 -30.89 -19.73 -24.03
C GLU A 120 -30.05 -20.44 -25.10
N PRO A 121 -30.07 -21.80 -25.13
CA PRO A 121 -29.32 -22.57 -26.12
C PRO A 121 -29.64 -22.24 -27.59
N ASN A 122 -30.84 -21.69 -27.85
CA ASN A 122 -31.31 -21.33 -29.19
C ASN A 122 -30.92 -19.92 -29.59
N ASP A 123 -30.34 -19.10 -28.69
CA ASP A 123 -29.89 -17.77 -29.00
C ASP A 123 -28.63 -17.82 -29.89
N PRO A 124 -28.54 -16.96 -30.95
CA PRO A 124 -27.38 -16.90 -31.82
C PRO A 124 -26.09 -16.58 -31.09
N ASP A 125 -26.17 -15.80 -29.97
CA ASP A 125 -25.03 -15.38 -29.17
C ASP A 125 -24.59 -16.44 -28.13
N PHE A 126 -25.33 -17.53 -27.99
CA PHE A 126 -25.05 -18.56 -26.96
C PHE A 126 -23.68 -19.20 -27.12
N GLN A 127 -23.27 -19.51 -28.38
CA GLN A 127 -21.96 -20.10 -28.65
C GLN A 127 -20.80 -19.15 -28.34
N VAL A 128 -20.98 -17.84 -28.62
CA VAL A 128 -20.01 -16.80 -28.30
C VAL A 128 -19.86 -16.63 -26.80
N ALA A 129 -20.98 -16.56 -26.08
CA ALA A 129 -21.01 -16.48 -24.63
C ALA A 129 -20.35 -17.69 -23.96
N GLN A 130 -20.57 -18.89 -24.50
CA GLN A 130 -19.93 -20.10 -24.01
C GLN A 130 -18.42 -20.11 -24.21
N LYS A 131 -17.95 -19.62 -25.37
CA LYS A 131 -16.51 -19.44 -25.64
C LYS A 131 -15.89 -18.41 -24.70
N LEU A 132 -16.54 -17.27 -24.50
CA LEU A 132 -16.09 -16.23 -23.57
C LEU A 132 -16.01 -16.75 -22.14
N LYS A 133 -17.03 -17.45 -21.67
CA LYS A 133 -17.05 -18.09 -20.34
C LYS A 133 -15.89 -19.06 -20.12
N ARG A 134 -15.60 -19.88 -21.16
CA ARG A 134 -14.47 -20.81 -21.13
C ARG A 134 -13.14 -20.07 -21.09
N LEU A 135 -13.01 -19.02 -21.90
CA LEU A 135 -11.79 -18.20 -21.97
C LEU A 135 -11.55 -17.46 -20.63
N THR A 136 -12.58 -16.85 -20.06
CA THR A 136 -12.48 -16.18 -18.76
C THR A 136 -12.02 -17.14 -17.65
N ARG A 137 -12.57 -18.36 -17.61
CA ARG A 137 -12.13 -19.37 -16.64
C ARG A 137 -10.68 -19.79 -16.85
N LYS A 138 -10.25 -19.91 -18.12
CA LYS A 138 -8.87 -20.24 -18.43
C LYS A 138 -7.93 -19.12 -17.98
N HIS A 139 -8.24 -17.87 -18.28
CA HIS A 139 -7.46 -16.72 -17.83
C HIS A 139 -7.40 -16.59 -16.30
N ALA A 140 -8.51 -16.85 -15.61
CA ALA A 140 -8.51 -16.82 -14.15
C ALA A 140 -7.59 -17.91 -13.57
N ALA A 141 -7.60 -19.13 -14.14
CA ALA A 141 -6.71 -20.20 -13.72
C ALA A 141 -5.23 -19.88 -14.02
N GLU A 142 -4.93 -19.31 -15.18
CA GLU A 142 -3.58 -18.89 -15.55
C GLU A 142 -3.08 -17.77 -14.61
N ALA A 143 -3.91 -16.79 -14.32
CA ALA A 143 -3.56 -15.70 -13.40
C ALA A 143 -3.29 -16.21 -11.98
N SER A 144 -4.12 -17.14 -11.48
CA SER A 144 -3.91 -17.76 -10.17
C SER A 144 -2.59 -18.54 -10.12
N PHE A 145 -2.29 -19.29 -11.17
CA PHE A 145 -1.04 -20.05 -11.25
C PHE A 145 0.19 -19.13 -11.26
N VAL A 146 0.17 -18.05 -12.06
CA VAL A 146 1.28 -17.09 -12.10
C VAL A 146 1.48 -16.42 -10.74
N LEU A 147 0.39 -16.03 -10.08
CA LEU A 147 0.45 -15.44 -8.74
C LEU A 147 1.08 -16.41 -7.72
N GLU A 148 0.66 -17.67 -7.74
CA GLU A 148 1.21 -18.69 -6.85
C GLU A 148 2.71 -18.92 -7.09
N GLN A 149 3.14 -18.97 -8.35
CA GLN A 149 4.56 -19.07 -8.71
C GLN A 149 5.36 -17.87 -8.21
N GLN A 150 4.87 -16.65 -8.41
CA GLN A 150 5.54 -15.44 -7.95
C GLN A 150 5.68 -15.43 -6.42
N LEU A 151 4.63 -15.77 -5.69
CA LEU A 151 4.70 -15.87 -4.23
C LEU A 151 5.72 -16.90 -3.76
N GLN A 152 5.81 -18.04 -4.45
CA GLN A 152 6.80 -19.07 -4.13
C GLN A 152 8.24 -18.62 -4.40
N GLU A 153 8.46 -17.90 -5.50
CA GLU A 153 9.77 -17.32 -5.83
C GLU A 153 10.18 -16.24 -4.81
N GLU A 154 9.25 -15.36 -4.41
CA GLU A 154 9.48 -14.35 -3.37
C GLU A 154 9.83 -14.98 -2.03
N GLU A 155 9.14 -16.05 -1.64
CA GLU A 155 9.43 -16.78 -0.40
C GLU A 155 10.84 -17.41 -0.43
N ASN A 156 11.24 -17.97 -1.56
CA ASN A 156 12.56 -18.53 -1.73
C ASN A 156 13.66 -17.46 -1.66
N LEU A 157 13.44 -16.31 -2.31
CA LEU A 157 14.34 -15.17 -2.24
C LEU A 157 14.46 -14.62 -0.81
N ALA A 158 13.34 -14.50 -0.11
CA ALA A 158 13.32 -14.06 1.29
C ALA A 158 14.11 -15.00 2.20
N LYS A 159 14.00 -16.31 2.00
CA LYS A 159 14.81 -17.30 2.74
C LYS A 159 16.31 -17.14 2.45
N GLN A 160 16.70 -16.99 1.19
CA GLN A 160 18.09 -16.77 0.80
C GLN A 160 18.66 -15.48 1.40
N GLN A 161 17.89 -14.39 1.36
CA GLN A 161 18.29 -13.13 1.97
C GLN A 161 18.47 -13.25 3.48
N ASN A 162 17.56 -13.95 4.16
CA ASN A 162 17.65 -14.16 5.60
C ASN A 162 18.89 -15.00 5.97
N GLU A 163 19.17 -16.06 5.22
CA GLU A 163 20.37 -16.89 5.41
C GLU A 163 21.66 -16.08 5.20
N ALA A 164 21.70 -15.26 4.14
CA ALA A 164 22.83 -14.37 3.85
C ALA A 164 23.04 -13.32 4.97
N LEU A 165 21.96 -12.74 5.48
CA LEU A 165 22.01 -11.80 6.60
C LEU A 165 22.53 -12.49 7.87
N GLN A 166 22.01 -13.67 8.20
CA GLN A 166 22.48 -14.42 9.38
C GLN A 166 23.96 -14.80 9.27
N ALA A 167 24.40 -15.20 8.07
CA ALA A 167 25.81 -15.50 7.84
C ALA A 167 26.70 -14.26 8.01
N ASN A 168 26.24 -13.10 7.55
CA ASN A 168 26.96 -11.83 7.71
C ASN A 168 27.00 -11.39 9.19
N TYR A 169 25.89 -11.50 9.92
CA TYR A 169 25.87 -11.20 11.36
C TYR A 169 26.89 -12.08 12.12
N LYS A 170 26.97 -13.38 11.82
CA LYS A 170 27.95 -14.28 12.44
C LYS A 170 29.39 -13.84 12.12
N LYS A 171 29.66 -13.36 10.91
CA LYS A 171 30.98 -12.84 10.53
C LYS A 171 31.33 -11.58 11.32
N TYR A 172 30.39 -10.65 11.47
CA TYR A 172 30.60 -9.42 12.26
C TYR A 172 30.81 -9.74 13.73
N ASP A 173 30.02 -10.64 14.31
CA ASP A 173 30.20 -11.09 15.69
C ASP A 173 31.58 -11.70 15.92
N MET A 174 32.09 -12.50 14.96
CA MET A 174 33.46 -13.02 15.02
C MET A 174 34.52 -11.92 14.94
N LEU A 175 34.33 -10.93 14.06
CA LEU A 175 35.22 -9.79 13.93
C LEU A 175 35.25 -8.94 15.22
N ASP A 176 34.10 -8.67 15.80
CA ASP A 176 34.00 -7.93 17.05
C ASP A 176 34.69 -8.66 18.21
N ARG A 177 34.58 -10.00 18.29
CA ARG A 177 35.32 -10.82 19.28
C ARG A 177 36.81 -10.72 19.07
N VAL A 178 37.31 -10.83 17.84
CA VAL A 178 38.74 -10.71 17.53
C VAL A 178 39.29 -9.31 17.86
N ILE A 179 38.49 -8.28 17.64
CA ILE A 179 38.84 -6.91 18.00
C ILE A 179 38.87 -6.76 19.54
N ALA A 180 37.87 -7.31 20.24
CA ALA A 180 37.76 -7.24 21.69
C ALA A 180 38.91 -8.01 22.41
N ASP A 181 39.31 -9.14 21.86
CA ASP A 181 40.41 -9.94 22.37
C ASP A 181 41.81 -9.28 22.19
N GLY A 182 41.89 -8.15 21.50
CA GLY A 182 43.13 -7.40 21.33
C GLY A 182 44.17 -8.08 20.42
N THR A 183 43.83 -9.21 19.80
CA THR A 183 44.74 -9.94 18.89
C THR A 183 45.18 -9.11 17.69
N VAL A 184 44.34 -8.22 17.20
CA VAL A 184 44.64 -7.26 16.11
C VAL A 184 45.78 -6.31 16.53
N LYS A 185 45.80 -5.85 17.78
CA LYS A 185 46.85 -4.97 18.31
C LYS A 185 48.17 -5.71 18.45
N CYS A 186 48.17 -6.99 18.86
CA CYS A 186 49.36 -7.82 18.93
C CYS A 186 49.99 -8.05 17.55
N LEU A 187 49.18 -8.32 16.53
CA LEU A 187 49.66 -8.54 15.16
C LEU A 187 50.20 -7.27 14.51
N ALA A 188 49.66 -6.11 14.84
CA ALA A 188 50.16 -4.80 14.37
C ALA A 188 51.52 -4.43 14.98
N ASN A 189 51.78 -4.84 16.24
CA ASN A 189 53.05 -4.58 16.96
C ASN A 189 54.15 -5.61 16.65
N THR A 190 53.86 -6.67 15.92
CA THR A 190 54.87 -7.71 15.56
C THR A 190 55.56 -7.42 14.22
N LYS A 191 55.21 -6.32 13.55
CA LYS A 191 55.88 -5.80 12.32
C LYS A 191 56.76 -4.59 12.63
N VAL A 192 57.78 -4.78 13.48
CA VAL A 192 58.94 -3.88 13.59
C VAL A 192 60.18 -4.76 13.52
#